data_6a145659aa97a2441d7f315f43a1b673
#
_entry.id   6a145659aa97a2441d7f315f43a1b673
#
_cell.length_a   1.000
_cell.length_b   1.000
_cell.length_c   1.000
_cell.angle_alpha   90.00
_cell.angle_beta   90.00
_cell.angle_gamma   90.00
#
_symmetry.space_group_name_H-M   'P 1'
#
loop_
_entity.id
_entity.type
_entity.pdbx_description
1 polymer ?
#
loop_
_entity_poly.entity_id
_entity_poly.type
_entity_poly.pdbx_seq_one_letter_code
_entity_poly.pdbx_strand_id
1 'polypeptide(L)'
;MAAAAMMAASTVFAAGDEVNGHAYFTKAELPDMTKILPPFPAFESARFVADQSQHLGGKLMRQDEARAAQAQNDAVYSMQTAIDAYSPLFGLEITKDDTPAIYAILQDVCASCDSIYSGAKAKFNRQRPYAYYDEGTLIPEKEEKHRNEGSYPSGHTVFFWTSALLLSDISQSNEAMEALLARGYEFGQSRVIAGYHWQSDVDAGRMAGNVLYQLIRSHERFIEQLARARAEFKEKTGESTPVNSVRIVPITEGPAYTLQGTPATASTRGIVIEGNRKVVRK
;
A
#
# COMPACT_ATOMS: atom_id res chain seq x y z
N MET A 1 0.89 -46.78 -11.39
CA MET A 1 0.87 -45.36 -11.84
C MET A 1 0.81 -44.49 -10.60
N ALA A 2 1.96 -43.90 -10.22
CA ALA A 2 2.07 -43.05 -9.04
C ALA A 2 1.87 -41.61 -9.50
N ALA A 3 0.85 -40.95 -8.94
CA ALA A 3 0.62 -39.54 -9.14
C ALA A 3 1.59 -38.76 -8.23
N ALA A 4 2.53 -38.05 -8.84
CA ALA A 4 3.41 -37.12 -8.14
C ALA A 4 2.61 -35.85 -7.80
N ALA A 5 2.32 -35.65 -6.54
CA ALA A 5 1.80 -34.38 -6.04
C ALA A 5 2.95 -33.35 -6.06
N MET A 6 2.84 -32.37 -6.95
CA MET A 6 3.71 -31.18 -6.95
C MET A 6 3.31 -30.32 -5.75
N MET A 7 4.06 -30.40 -4.67
CA MET A 7 4.02 -29.42 -3.58
C MET A 7 4.66 -28.14 -4.07
N ALA A 8 3.86 -27.11 -4.31
CA ALA A 8 4.34 -25.76 -4.49
C ALA A 8 4.96 -25.30 -3.15
N ALA A 9 6.27 -25.13 -3.14
CA ALA A 9 7.00 -24.58 -2.00
C ALA A 9 6.60 -23.12 -1.85
N SER A 10 5.74 -22.83 -0.86
CA SER A 10 5.53 -21.47 -0.39
C SER A 10 6.82 -20.95 0.22
N THR A 11 7.54 -20.10 -0.49
CA THR A 11 8.69 -19.39 0.07
C THR A 11 8.16 -18.41 1.12
N VAL A 12 8.18 -18.85 2.37
CA VAL A 12 8.04 -17.96 3.53
C VAL A 12 9.36 -17.18 3.60
N PHE A 13 9.30 -15.88 3.29
CA PHE A 13 10.46 -15.01 3.47
C PHE A 13 10.74 -14.91 4.97
N ALA A 14 11.82 -15.54 5.41
CA ALA A 14 12.35 -15.39 6.76
C ALA A 14 12.99 -14.00 6.86
N ALA A 15 12.70 -13.26 7.94
CA ALA A 15 13.36 -12.02 8.26
C ALA A 15 14.84 -12.30 8.54
N GLY A 16 15.69 -12.01 7.56
CA GLY A 16 17.14 -12.05 7.69
C GLY A 16 17.73 -10.65 7.58
N ASP A 17 18.79 -10.37 8.30
CA ASP A 17 19.49 -9.07 8.29
C ASP A 17 20.25 -8.80 6.96
N GLU A 18 20.21 -9.72 6.00
CA GLU A 18 20.76 -9.55 4.66
C GLU A 18 19.66 -9.16 3.68
N VAL A 19 19.93 -8.13 2.87
CA VAL A 19 19.11 -7.82 1.68
C VAL A 19 19.08 -9.09 0.84
N ASN A 20 17.93 -9.79 0.82
CA ASN A 20 17.75 -10.76 -0.24
C ASN A 20 17.83 -9.95 -1.54
N GLY A 21 18.47 -10.46 -2.61
CA GLY A 21 18.76 -9.71 -3.84
C GLY A 21 17.57 -8.97 -4.49
N HIS A 22 16.39 -9.00 -3.85
CA HIS A 22 15.14 -8.39 -4.27
C HIS A 22 14.75 -7.14 -3.46
N ALA A 23 15.06 -7.04 -2.16
CA ALA A 23 14.68 -5.87 -1.37
C ALA A 23 15.42 -4.59 -1.82
N TYR A 24 14.75 -3.43 -1.69
CA TYR A 24 15.38 -2.13 -2.00
C TYR A 24 16.27 -1.61 -0.87
N PHE A 25 15.95 -1.94 0.38
CA PHE A 25 16.61 -1.43 1.56
C PHE A 25 16.94 -2.55 2.54
N THR A 26 18.05 -2.42 3.23
CA THR A 26 18.30 -3.13 4.48
C THR A 26 17.46 -2.54 5.60
N LYS A 27 17.23 -3.30 6.65
CA LYS A 27 16.53 -2.81 7.85
C LYS A 27 17.22 -1.58 8.47
N ALA A 28 18.53 -1.47 8.38
CA ALA A 28 19.31 -0.36 8.93
C ALA A 28 19.13 0.95 8.17
N GLU A 29 18.75 0.89 6.89
CA GLU A 29 18.51 2.06 6.05
C GLU A 29 17.08 2.62 6.20
N LEU A 30 16.19 1.87 6.83
CA LEU A 30 14.80 2.28 7.01
C LEU A 30 14.61 3.10 8.29
N PRO A 31 13.65 4.04 8.29
CA PRO A 31 13.36 4.83 9.48
C PRO A 31 12.76 3.97 10.61
N ASP A 32 13.01 4.39 11.84
CA ASP A 32 12.36 3.77 13.01
C ASP A 32 10.86 4.08 13.04
N MET A 33 10.06 3.14 12.58
CA MET A 33 8.60 3.30 12.50
C MET A 33 7.93 3.48 13.87
N THR A 34 8.61 3.20 14.97
CA THR A 34 8.06 3.51 16.31
C THR A 34 8.03 4.99 16.62
N LYS A 35 8.74 5.81 15.85
CA LYS A 35 8.75 7.27 15.95
C LYS A 35 7.79 7.95 14.96
N ILE A 36 7.36 7.21 13.94
CA ILE A 36 6.49 7.70 12.87
C ILE A 36 5.04 7.28 13.10
N LEU A 37 4.83 6.01 13.44
CA LEU A 37 3.49 5.50 13.70
C LEU A 37 2.96 6.05 15.03
N PRO A 38 1.68 6.44 15.10
CA PRO A 38 1.07 6.78 16.39
C PRO A 38 1.12 5.55 17.31
N PRO A 39 1.16 5.73 18.62
CA PRO A 39 0.98 4.59 19.53
C PRO A 39 -0.40 3.99 19.31
N PHE A 40 -0.48 2.65 19.37
CA PHE A 40 -1.78 1.98 19.32
C PHE A 40 -2.67 2.42 20.50
N PRO A 41 -4.00 2.36 20.38
CA PRO A 41 -4.92 2.72 21.46
C PRO A 41 -4.63 1.89 22.71
N ALA A 42 -4.36 2.57 23.83
CA ALA A 42 -4.24 1.90 25.12
C ALA A 42 -5.56 1.20 25.46
N PHE A 43 -5.46 0.00 26.04
CA PHE A 43 -6.63 -0.73 26.52
C PHE A 43 -7.42 0.19 27.48
N GLU A 44 -8.74 0.10 27.45
CA GLU A 44 -9.66 0.95 28.24
C GLU A 44 -9.75 2.42 27.81
N SER A 45 -9.02 2.86 26.78
CA SER A 45 -9.16 4.20 26.21
C SER A 45 -10.38 4.32 25.30
N ALA A 46 -10.91 5.52 25.12
CA ALA A 46 -11.99 5.79 24.15
C ALA A 46 -11.61 5.39 22.71
N ARG A 47 -10.34 5.51 22.33
CA ARG A 47 -9.84 5.03 21.02
C ARG A 47 -9.87 3.51 20.93
N PHE A 48 -9.66 2.78 22.03
CA PHE A 48 -9.75 1.33 22.04
C PHE A 48 -11.21 0.86 21.90
N VAL A 49 -12.18 1.60 22.42
CA VAL A 49 -13.62 1.31 22.20
C VAL A 49 -13.95 1.29 20.71
N ALA A 50 -13.35 2.17 19.91
CA ALA A 50 -13.50 2.13 18.46
C ALA A 50 -12.93 0.84 17.85
N ASP A 51 -11.75 0.38 18.27
CA ASP A 51 -11.18 -0.90 17.85
C ASP A 51 -12.10 -2.09 18.22
N GLN A 52 -12.65 -2.09 19.43
CA GLN A 52 -13.60 -3.12 19.88
C GLN A 52 -14.88 -3.13 19.03
N SER A 53 -15.41 -1.95 18.72
CA SER A 53 -16.60 -1.82 17.86
C SER A 53 -16.33 -2.37 16.45
N GLN A 54 -15.18 -2.05 15.87
CA GLN A 54 -14.79 -2.56 14.55
C GLN A 54 -14.55 -4.08 14.57
N HIS A 55 -13.97 -4.60 15.65
CA HIS A 55 -13.80 -6.04 15.83
C HIS A 55 -15.16 -6.76 15.88
N LEU A 56 -16.12 -6.23 16.66
CA LEU A 56 -17.48 -6.77 16.70
C LEU A 56 -18.16 -6.70 15.33
N GLY A 57 -18.04 -5.57 14.62
CA GLY A 57 -18.53 -5.42 13.26
C GLY A 57 -17.92 -6.46 12.31
N GLY A 58 -16.61 -6.70 12.40
CA GLY A 58 -15.94 -7.74 11.64
C GLY A 58 -16.48 -9.13 11.91
N LYS A 59 -16.81 -9.45 13.16
CA LYS A 59 -17.45 -10.74 13.52
C LYS A 59 -18.84 -10.88 12.90
N LEU A 60 -19.62 -9.81 12.86
CA LEU A 60 -20.95 -9.82 12.20
C LEU A 60 -20.83 -10.08 10.71
N MET A 61 -19.80 -9.52 10.05
CA MET A 61 -19.56 -9.73 8.63
C MET A 61 -19.17 -11.18 8.28
N ARG A 62 -18.79 -12.01 9.24
CA ARG A 62 -18.56 -13.46 9.02
C ARG A 62 -19.85 -14.23 8.72
N GLN A 63 -21.02 -13.65 8.95
CA GLN A 63 -22.32 -14.25 8.60
C GLN A 63 -22.58 -14.21 7.09
N ASP A 64 -21.92 -13.33 6.36
CA ASP A 64 -21.84 -13.35 4.90
C ASP A 64 -20.74 -14.35 4.49
N GLU A 65 -21.14 -15.52 4.01
CA GLU A 65 -20.25 -16.62 3.64
C GLU A 65 -19.23 -16.20 2.55
N ALA A 66 -19.65 -15.39 1.59
CA ALA A 66 -18.77 -14.92 0.52
C ALA A 66 -17.69 -13.97 1.09
N ARG A 67 -18.07 -13.08 2.00
CA ARG A 67 -17.13 -12.16 2.64
C ARG A 67 -16.20 -12.87 3.62
N ALA A 68 -16.69 -13.89 4.33
CA ALA A 68 -15.86 -14.74 5.20
C ALA A 68 -14.83 -15.53 4.38
N ALA A 69 -15.24 -16.16 3.29
CA ALA A 69 -14.34 -16.87 2.38
C ALA A 69 -13.27 -15.95 1.77
N GLN A 70 -13.67 -14.74 1.34
CA GLN A 70 -12.71 -13.72 0.89
C GLN A 70 -11.68 -13.39 1.99
N ALA A 71 -12.13 -13.21 3.25
CA ALA A 71 -11.23 -12.90 4.35
C ALA A 71 -10.25 -14.03 4.66
N GLN A 72 -10.65 -15.29 4.46
CA GLN A 72 -9.77 -16.46 4.56
C GLN A 72 -8.73 -16.48 3.44
N ASN A 73 -9.15 -16.26 2.19
CA ASN A 73 -8.25 -16.20 1.04
C ASN A 73 -7.24 -15.05 1.17
N ASP A 74 -7.68 -13.88 1.61
CA ASP A 74 -6.85 -12.71 1.86
C ASP A 74 -5.82 -12.91 2.99
N ALA A 75 -5.97 -13.95 3.80
CA ALA A 75 -5.02 -14.29 4.84
C ALA A 75 -3.79 -15.06 4.34
N VAL A 76 -3.75 -15.42 3.08
CA VAL A 76 -2.57 -16.02 2.46
C VAL A 76 -1.59 -14.91 2.10
N TYR A 77 -0.51 -14.80 2.90
CA TYR A 77 0.54 -13.79 2.70
C TYR A 77 1.49 -14.23 1.60
N SER A 78 1.17 -13.92 0.36
CA SER A 78 2.00 -14.28 -0.79
C SER A 78 1.84 -13.28 -1.95
N MET A 79 2.88 -13.19 -2.79
CA MET A 79 2.82 -12.42 -4.02
C MET A 79 1.77 -12.97 -4.99
N GLN A 80 1.57 -14.30 -5.03
CA GLN A 80 0.55 -14.90 -5.88
C GLN A 80 -0.86 -14.44 -5.48
N THR A 81 -1.16 -14.37 -4.17
CA THR A 81 -2.44 -13.83 -3.68
C THR A 81 -2.65 -12.37 -4.13
N ALA A 82 -1.60 -11.56 -4.14
CA ALA A 82 -1.68 -10.20 -4.67
C ALA A 82 -1.93 -10.19 -6.18
N ILE A 83 -1.23 -11.02 -6.94
CA ILE A 83 -1.40 -11.17 -8.39
C ILE A 83 -2.86 -11.58 -8.71
N ASP A 84 -3.36 -12.64 -8.09
CA ASP A 84 -4.70 -13.17 -8.33
C ASP A 84 -5.79 -12.13 -8.05
N ALA A 85 -5.61 -11.35 -6.99
CA ALA A 85 -6.58 -10.33 -6.58
C ALA A 85 -6.52 -9.05 -7.41
N TYR A 86 -5.33 -8.67 -7.89
CA TYR A 86 -5.15 -7.37 -8.55
C TYR A 86 -5.14 -7.46 -10.07
N SER A 87 -4.74 -8.59 -10.69
CA SER A 87 -4.67 -8.70 -12.16
C SER A 87 -5.98 -8.32 -12.86
N PRO A 88 -7.17 -8.76 -12.39
CA PRO A 88 -8.44 -8.38 -13.01
C PRO A 88 -8.74 -6.86 -12.95
N LEU A 89 -8.26 -6.20 -11.89
CA LEU A 89 -8.46 -4.76 -11.65
C LEU A 89 -7.39 -3.91 -12.35
N PHE A 90 -6.23 -4.50 -12.54
CA PHE A 90 -5.09 -3.92 -13.24
C PHE A 90 -5.29 -3.93 -14.76
N GLY A 91 -6.18 -4.82 -15.26
CA GLY A 91 -6.48 -4.96 -16.67
C GLY A 91 -5.44 -5.77 -17.45
N LEU A 92 -4.52 -6.45 -16.75
CA LEU A 92 -3.49 -7.29 -17.36
C LEU A 92 -3.14 -8.43 -16.42
N GLU A 93 -3.05 -9.65 -16.93
CA GLU A 93 -2.57 -10.80 -16.17
C GLU A 93 -1.07 -10.65 -15.89
N ILE A 94 -0.68 -10.80 -14.62
CA ILE A 94 0.71 -10.64 -14.19
C ILE A 94 1.34 -12.02 -14.07
N THR A 95 2.27 -12.32 -14.99
CA THR A 95 3.02 -13.58 -15.00
C THR A 95 4.51 -13.32 -15.18
N LYS A 96 5.33 -14.31 -14.79
CA LYS A 96 6.78 -14.19 -14.97
C LYS A 96 7.20 -14.23 -16.44
N ASP A 97 6.44 -14.95 -17.27
CA ASP A 97 6.80 -15.20 -18.66
C ASP A 97 6.26 -14.10 -19.59
N ASP A 98 5.03 -13.63 -19.36
CA ASP A 98 4.37 -12.67 -20.25
C ASP A 98 4.55 -11.21 -19.85
N THR A 99 4.76 -10.95 -18.54
CA THR A 99 4.94 -9.61 -17.98
C THR A 99 6.15 -9.53 -17.04
N PRO A 100 7.34 -9.92 -17.51
CA PRO A 100 8.52 -10.10 -16.66
C PRO A 100 8.98 -8.82 -15.94
N ALA A 101 8.80 -7.64 -16.54
CA ALA A 101 9.20 -6.38 -15.90
C ALA A 101 8.22 -6.00 -14.75
N ILE A 102 6.91 -6.19 -14.97
CA ILE A 102 5.89 -5.96 -13.92
C ILE A 102 6.04 -6.99 -12.80
N TYR A 103 6.25 -8.27 -13.16
CA TYR A 103 6.48 -9.33 -12.19
C TYR A 103 7.71 -9.05 -11.30
N ALA A 104 8.83 -8.65 -11.90
CA ALA A 104 10.07 -8.40 -11.19
C ALA A 104 9.97 -7.23 -10.21
N ILE A 105 9.39 -6.10 -10.63
CA ILE A 105 9.23 -4.96 -9.72
C ILE A 105 8.25 -5.26 -8.59
N LEU A 106 7.17 -6.01 -8.85
CA LEU A 106 6.24 -6.45 -7.81
C LEU A 106 6.95 -7.36 -6.80
N GLN A 107 7.79 -8.30 -7.27
CA GLN A 107 8.60 -9.17 -6.41
C GLN A 107 9.51 -8.36 -5.49
N ASP A 108 10.21 -7.35 -6.02
CA ASP A 108 11.15 -6.53 -5.28
C ASP A 108 10.43 -5.64 -4.24
N VAL A 109 9.25 -5.09 -4.58
CA VAL A 109 8.41 -4.33 -3.64
C VAL A 109 7.88 -5.25 -2.53
N CYS A 110 7.37 -6.43 -2.87
CA CYS A 110 6.90 -7.41 -1.90
C CYS A 110 8.00 -7.84 -0.92
N ALA A 111 9.20 -8.09 -1.43
CA ALA A 111 10.37 -8.47 -0.62
C ALA A 111 10.82 -7.38 0.36
N SER A 112 10.47 -6.11 0.08
CA SER A 112 10.83 -4.97 0.93
C SER A 112 9.85 -4.72 2.09
N CYS A 113 8.64 -5.32 2.03
CA CYS A 113 7.56 -4.97 2.95
C CYS A 113 7.85 -5.31 4.42
N ASP A 114 8.46 -6.46 4.71
CA ASP A 114 8.68 -6.91 6.08
C ASP A 114 9.68 -6.02 6.84
N SER A 115 10.62 -5.44 6.14
CA SER A 115 11.68 -4.61 6.71
C SER A 115 11.15 -3.37 7.39
N ILE A 116 10.08 -2.73 6.83
CA ILE A 116 9.56 -1.44 7.34
C ILE A 116 8.81 -1.59 8.67
N TYR A 117 8.13 -2.71 8.90
CA TYR A 117 7.25 -2.83 10.07
C TYR A 117 7.76 -3.77 11.17
N SER A 118 8.68 -4.69 10.86
CA SER A 118 9.08 -5.77 11.79
C SER A 118 9.65 -5.24 13.10
N GLY A 119 10.46 -4.17 13.06
CA GLY A 119 11.01 -3.53 14.26
C GLY A 119 9.94 -2.89 15.15
N ALA A 120 8.99 -2.17 14.55
CA ALA A 120 7.88 -1.58 15.26
C ALA A 120 6.96 -2.64 15.85
N LYS A 121 6.66 -3.71 15.09
CA LYS A 121 5.84 -4.83 15.56
C LYS A 121 6.44 -5.48 16.80
N ALA A 122 7.74 -5.76 16.79
CA ALA A 122 8.43 -6.36 17.93
C ALA A 122 8.43 -5.44 19.17
N LYS A 123 8.64 -4.12 18.98
CA LYS A 123 8.69 -3.15 20.08
C LYS A 123 7.33 -2.87 20.69
N PHE A 124 6.30 -2.70 19.88
CA PHE A 124 4.94 -2.45 20.36
C PHE A 124 4.30 -3.68 20.96
N ASN A 125 4.57 -4.86 20.43
CA ASN A 125 4.10 -6.18 20.88
C ASN A 125 2.65 -6.20 21.35
N ARG A 126 1.74 -5.56 20.59
CA ARG A 126 0.32 -5.44 20.93
C ARG A 126 -0.38 -6.78 20.87
N GLN A 127 -1.17 -7.12 21.87
CA GLN A 127 -1.98 -8.32 21.89
C GLN A 127 -3.03 -8.32 20.78
N ARG A 128 -3.19 -9.47 20.09
CA ARG A 128 -4.18 -9.64 19.03
C ARG A 128 -5.60 -9.74 19.56
N PRO A 129 -6.64 -9.37 18.76
CA PRO A 129 -8.05 -9.43 19.20
C PRO A 129 -8.45 -10.80 19.72
N TYR A 130 -8.18 -11.87 18.98
CA TYR A 130 -8.56 -13.22 19.38
C TYR A 130 -7.87 -13.69 20.67
N ALA A 131 -6.64 -13.24 20.90
CA ALA A 131 -5.92 -13.53 22.14
C ALA A 131 -6.42 -12.67 23.32
N TYR A 132 -6.87 -11.44 23.05
CA TYR A 132 -7.45 -10.56 24.06
C TYR A 132 -8.82 -11.05 24.55
N TYR A 133 -9.66 -11.56 23.62
CA TYR A 133 -10.99 -12.06 23.95
C TYR A 133 -11.03 -13.56 24.24
N ASP A 134 -9.92 -14.26 24.04
CA ASP A 134 -9.82 -15.72 24.09
C ASP A 134 -10.88 -16.40 23.21
N GLU A 135 -10.94 -16.00 21.96
CA GLU A 135 -11.94 -16.46 20.98
C GLU A 135 -11.30 -16.98 19.69
N GLY A 136 -12.07 -17.75 18.90
CA GLY A 136 -11.60 -18.28 17.62
C GLY A 136 -11.62 -17.26 16.49
N THR A 137 -10.77 -17.51 15.48
CA THR A 137 -10.64 -16.74 14.25
C THR A 137 -11.21 -17.49 13.05
N LEU A 138 -11.18 -16.85 11.85
CA LEU A 138 -11.48 -17.56 10.59
C LEU A 138 -10.33 -18.48 10.12
N ILE A 139 -9.18 -18.48 10.80
CA ILE A 139 -7.98 -19.23 10.39
C ILE A 139 -7.36 -19.87 11.64
N PRO A 140 -8.07 -20.85 12.25
CA PRO A 140 -7.70 -21.41 13.55
C PRO A 140 -6.33 -22.11 13.52
N GLU A 141 -5.92 -22.66 12.39
CA GLU A 141 -4.65 -23.36 12.23
C GLU A 141 -3.39 -22.46 12.39
N LYS A 142 -3.57 -21.12 12.35
CA LYS A 142 -2.49 -20.16 12.54
C LYS A 142 -2.50 -19.49 13.91
N GLU A 143 -3.52 -19.72 14.74
CA GLU A 143 -3.70 -19.01 16.02
C GLU A 143 -2.55 -19.27 16.99
N GLU A 144 -2.18 -20.53 17.19
CA GLU A 144 -1.12 -20.89 18.14
C GLU A 144 0.21 -20.23 17.78
N LYS A 145 0.56 -20.27 16.48
CA LYS A 145 1.79 -19.64 16.00
C LYS A 145 1.85 -18.13 16.28
N HIS A 146 0.72 -17.43 16.10
CA HIS A 146 0.69 -15.97 16.16
C HIS A 146 0.17 -15.41 17.50
N ARG A 147 -0.21 -16.26 18.45
CA ARG A 147 -0.81 -15.84 19.73
C ARG A 147 0.07 -14.87 20.52
N ASN A 148 1.38 -15.09 20.48
CA ASN A 148 2.37 -14.31 21.21
C ASN A 148 3.13 -13.30 20.31
N GLU A 149 2.74 -13.20 19.05
CA GLU A 149 3.31 -12.21 18.11
C GLU A 149 2.50 -10.92 18.12
N GLY A 150 3.18 -9.78 18.18
CA GLY A 150 2.53 -8.48 18.16
C GLY A 150 1.61 -8.27 16.95
N SER A 151 0.46 -7.61 17.16
CA SER A 151 -0.48 -7.30 16.08
C SER A 151 -0.14 -5.99 15.34
N TYR A 152 0.47 -5.01 15.99
CA TYR A 152 0.62 -3.64 15.50
C TYR A 152 2.02 -3.34 14.97
N PRO A 153 2.17 -2.76 13.77
CA PRO A 153 1.16 -2.59 12.73
C PRO A 153 0.88 -3.89 11.96
N SER A 154 -0.18 -3.90 11.13
CA SER A 154 -0.54 -5.07 10.32
C SER A 154 0.39 -5.24 9.13
N GLY A 155 1.21 -6.31 9.11
CA GLY A 155 2.10 -6.63 8.00
C GLY A 155 1.36 -6.99 6.70
N HIS A 156 0.26 -7.76 6.79
CA HIS A 156 -0.58 -8.05 5.63
C HIS A 156 -1.07 -6.75 4.97
N THR A 157 -1.48 -5.77 5.78
CA THR A 157 -1.92 -4.48 5.24
C THR A 157 -0.77 -3.73 4.57
N VAL A 158 0.44 -3.72 5.16
CA VAL A 158 1.62 -3.14 4.50
C VAL A 158 1.81 -3.75 3.12
N PHE A 159 1.84 -5.08 3.06
CA PHE A 159 2.14 -5.84 1.85
C PHE A 159 1.14 -5.56 0.72
N PHE A 160 -0.15 -5.80 0.96
CA PHE A 160 -1.16 -5.66 -0.08
C PHE A 160 -1.41 -4.19 -0.45
N TRP A 161 -1.36 -3.27 0.52
CA TRP A 161 -1.48 -1.85 0.25
C TRP A 161 -0.34 -1.30 -0.62
N THR A 162 0.90 -1.69 -0.32
CA THR A 162 2.06 -1.27 -1.11
C THR A 162 2.02 -1.86 -2.52
N SER A 163 1.55 -3.09 -2.68
CA SER A 163 1.33 -3.71 -4.00
C SER A 163 0.28 -2.95 -4.82
N ALA A 164 -0.83 -2.55 -4.19
CA ALA A 164 -1.86 -1.74 -4.85
C ALA A 164 -1.32 -0.37 -5.31
N LEU A 165 -0.52 0.30 -4.46
CA LEU A 165 0.13 1.56 -4.83
C LEU A 165 1.07 1.39 -6.04
N LEU A 166 1.86 0.32 -6.07
CA LEU A 166 2.74 0.02 -7.19
C LEU A 166 1.96 -0.17 -8.49
N LEU A 167 0.95 -1.05 -8.48
CA LEU A 167 0.18 -1.35 -9.68
C LEU A 167 -0.60 -0.12 -10.18
N SER A 168 -1.10 0.72 -9.26
CA SER A 168 -1.69 2.01 -9.60
C SER A 168 -0.68 2.95 -10.29
N ASP A 169 0.56 2.96 -9.83
CA ASP A 169 1.63 3.78 -10.40
C ASP A 169 2.09 3.25 -11.77
N ILE A 170 1.98 1.94 -12.02
CA ILE A 170 2.28 1.35 -13.33
C ILE A 170 1.16 1.66 -14.33
N SER A 171 -0.10 1.46 -13.96
CA SER A 171 -1.25 1.64 -14.87
C SER A 171 -1.46 3.10 -15.26
N GLN A 172 -1.17 4.05 -14.38
CA GLN A 172 -1.42 5.48 -14.57
C GLN A 172 -2.89 5.83 -14.92
N SER A 173 -3.82 4.90 -14.73
CA SER A 173 -5.26 5.07 -14.93
C SER A 173 -5.93 5.40 -13.59
N ASN A 174 -6.76 6.43 -13.55
CA ASN A 174 -7.53 6.78 -12.35
C ASN A 174 -8.53 5.68 -11.98
N GLU A 175 -9.18 5.07 -12.99
CA GLU A 175 -10.13 3.98 -12.78
C GLU A 175 -9.46 2.75 -12.18
N ALA A 176 -8.33 2.32 -12.75
CA ALA A 176 -7.56 1.21 -12.20
C ALA A 176 -7.03 1.54 -10.79
N MET A 177 -6.55 2.76 -10.55
CA MET A 177 -6.08 3.21 -9.25
C MET A 177 -7.19 3.10 -8.19
N GLU A 178 -8.38 3.61 -8.48
CA GLU A 178 -9.52 3.54 -7.56
C GLU A 178 -9.87 2.09 -7.21
N ALA A 179 -9.95 1.20 -8.21
CA ALA A 179 -10.25 -0.22 -8.02
C ALA A 179 -9.16 -0.95 -7.22
N LEU A 180 -7.89 -0.74 -7.57
CA LEU A 180 -6.74 -1.36 -6.90
C LEU A 180 -6.64 -0.91 -5.44
N LEU A 181 -6.80 0.38 -5.15
CA LEU A 181 -6.74 0.90 -3.79
C LEU A 181 -7.96 0.46 -2.96
N ALA A 182 -9.14 0.39 -3.56
CA ALA A 182 -10.33 -0.17 -2.90
C ALA A 182 -10.07 -1.64 -2.49
N ARG A 183 -9.51 -2.45 -3.38
CA ARG A 183 -9.16 -3.85 -3.08
C ARG A 183 -8.05 -3.95 -2.03
N GLY A 184 -7.05 -3.09 -2.09
CA GLY A 184 -6.00 -2.98 -1.07
C GLY A 184 -6.55 -2.60 0.31
N TYR A 185 -7.59 -1.75 0.34
CA TYR A 185 -8.34 -1.43 1.56
C TYR A 185 -9.05 -2.68 2.12
N GLU A 186 -9.74 -3.46 1.26
CA GLU A 186 -10.44 -4.68 1.64
C GLU A 186 -9.51 -5.74 2.24
N PHE A 187 -8.29 -5.91 1.73
CA PHE A 187 -7.29 -6.80 2.34
C PHE A 187 -7.02 -6.47 3.80
N GLY A 188 -6.92 -5.19 4.14
CA GLY A 188 -6.82 -4.74 5.52
C GLY A 188 -8.07 -5.10 6.33
N GLN A 189 -9.27 -4.83 5.79
CA GLN A 189 -10.54 -5.17 6.46
C GLN A 189 -10.71 -6.67 6.66
N SER A 190 -10.25 -7.48 5.72
CA SER A 190 -10.23 -8.94 5.86
C SER A 190 -9.47 -9.40 7.11
N ARG A 191 -8.44 -8.65 7.54
CA ARG A 191 -7.70 -8.99 8.78
C ARG A 191 -8.52 -8.71 10.05
N VAL A 192 -9.37 -7.68 10.03
CA VAL A 192 -10.31 -7.37 11.12
C VAL A 192 -11.41 -8.44 11.16
N ILE A 193 -12.00 -8.76 10.01
CA ILE A 193 -13.04 -9.78 9.87
C ILE A 193 -12.49 -11.15 10.31
N ALA A 194 -11.29 -11.53 9.90
CA ALA A 194 -10.65 -12.76 10.31
C ALA A 194 -10.33 -12.82 11.82
N GLY A 195 -10.31 -11.68 12.55
CA GLY A 195 -10.04 -11.62 13.99
C GLY A 195 -8.56 -11.52 14.37
N TYR A 196 -7.68 -11.31 13.40
CA TYR A 196 -6.22 -11.27 13.62
C TYR A 196 -5.67 -9.89 13.97
N HIS A 197 -6.39 -8.82 13.59
CA HIS A 197 -5.95 -7.44 13.77
C HIS A 197 -7.07 -6.54 14.25
N TRP A 198 -6.69 -5.55 15.04
CA TRP A 198 -7.51 -4.39 15.36
C TRP A 198 -7.59 -3.45 14.16
N GLN A 199 -8.64 -2.61 14.08
CA GLN A 199 -8.73 -1.62 13.00
C GLN A 199 -7.53 -0.68 12.99
N SER A 200 -7.09 -0.21 14.15
CA SER A 200 -5.92 0.66 14.25
C SER A 200 -4.60 0.00 13.85
N ASP A 201 -4.48 -1.35 13.93
CA ASP A 201 -3.31 -2.06 13.36
C ASP A 201 -3.30 -1.97 11.83
N VAL A 202 -4.49 -2.06 11.23
CA VAL A 202 -4.69 -1.99 9.79
C VAL A 202 -4.42 -0.57 9.28
N ASP A 203 -4.92 0.45 9.99
CA ASP A 203 -4.69 1.85 9.65
C ASP A 203 -3.20 2.20 9.72
N ALA A 204 -2.51 1.75 10.77
CA ALA A 204 -1.06 1.90 10.90
C ALA A 204 -0.29 1.11 9.83
N GLY A 205 -0.81 -0.04 9.41
CA GLY A 205 -0.26 -0.81 8.29
C GLY A 205 -0.28 -0.02 6.98
N ARG A 206 -1.39 0.66 6.66
CA ARG A 206 -1.48 1.56 5.49
C ARG A 206 -0.52 2.74 5.60
N MET A 207 -0.38 3.34 6.80
CA MET A 207 0.61 4.41 7.01
C MET A 207 2.04 3.91 6.75
N ALA A 208 2.40 2.74 7.28
CA ALA A 208 3.72 2.14 7.07
C ALA A 208 3.96 1.80 5.59
N GLY A 209 2.96 1.27 4.89
CA GLY A 209 3.01 1.01 3.46
C GLY A 209 3.22 2.27 2.62
N ASN A 210 2.55 3.38 2.98
CA ASN A 210 2.77 4.67 2.33
C ASN A 210 4.20 5.19 2.54
N VAL A 211 4.74 5.08 3.76
CA VAL A 211 6.13 5.48 4.06
C VAL A 211 7.10 4.63 3.25
N LEU A 212 6.93 3.31 3.26
CA LEU A 212 7.77 2.40 2.46
C LEU A 212 7.72 2.76 0.98
N TYR A 213 6.53 2.96 0.43
CA TYR A 213 6.37 3.25 -1.00
C TYR A 213 7.03 4.57 -1.39
N GLN A 214 6.92 5.61 -0.54
CA GLN A 214 7.62 6.88 -0.76
C GLN A 214 9.15 6.72 -0.77
N LEU A 215 9.70 5.90 0.13
CA LEU A 215 11.14 5.60 0.15
C LEU A 215 11.57 4.85 -1.11
N ILE A 216 10.83 3.81 -1.49
CA ILE A 216 11.11 3.01 -2.69
C ILE A 216 11.09 3.88 -3.94
N ARG A 217 10.14 4.82 -4.08
CA ARG A 217 10.03 5.71 -5.25
C ARG A 217 11.24 6.61 -5.47
N SER A 218 12.05 6.86 -4.44
CA SER A 218 13.30 7.62 -4.55
C SER A 218 14.52 6.76 -4.86
N HIS A 219 14.37 5.43 -4.85
CA HIS A 219 15.47 4.50 -5.09
C HIS A 219 15.76 4.36 -6.59
N GLU A 220 17.02 4.50 -7.02
CA GLU A 220 17.43 4.50 -8.43
C GLU A 220 16.98 3.23 -9.16
N ARG A 221 17.23 2.04 -8.57
CA ARG A 221 16.78 0.76 -9.14
C ARG A 221 15.26 0.73 -9.37
N PHE A 222 14.46 1.27 -8.44
CA PHE A 222 13.01 1.31 -8.59
C PHE A 222 12.58 2.21 -9.74
N ILE A 223 13.20 3.38 -9.89
CA ILE A 223 12.87 4.33 -10.97
C ILE A 223 13.07 3.67 -12.33
N GLU A 224 14.18 2.94 -12.52
CA GLU A 224 14.44 2.20 -13.74
C GLU A 224 13.47 1.04 -13.97
N GLN A 225 13.16 0.28 -12.91
CA GLN A 225 12.22 -0.82 -13.00
C GLN A 225 10.80 -0.33 -13.29
N LEU A 226 10.36 0.76 -12.66
CA LEU A 226 9.05 1.36 -12.91
C LEU A 226 8.92 1.84 -14.37
N ALA A 227 9.96 2.44 -14.93
CA ALA A 227 9.95 2.84 -16.34
C ALA A 227 9.77 1.64 -17.27
N ARG A 228 10.46 0.51 -17.00
CA ARG A 228 10.32 -0.73 -17.76
C ARG A 228 8.93 -1.36 -17.59
N ALA A 229 8.42 -1.43 -16.37
CA ALA A 229 7.09 -1.98 -16.10
C ALA A 229 5.97 -1.18 -16.78
N ARG A 230 6.07 0.16 -16.78
CA ARG A 230 5.13 1.02 -17.51
C ARG A 230 5.20 0.84 -19.03
N ALA A 231 6.41 0.67 -19.59
CA ALA A 231 6.58 0.40 -21.01
C ALA A 231 5.95 -0.94 -21.41
N GLU A 232 6.18 -1.99 -20.61
CA GLU A 232 5.58 -3.32 -20.78
C GLU A 232 4.05 -3.27 -20.65
N PHE A 233 3.52 -2.60 -19.63
CA PHE A 233 2.07 -2.42 -19.48
C PHE A 233 1.44 -1.77 -20.71
N LYS A 234 2.02 -0.67 -21.16
CA LYS A 234 1.58 0.03 -22.37
C LYS A 234 1.62 -0.85 -23.62
N GLU A 235 2.70 -1.62 -23.80
CA GLU A 235 2.84 -2.54 -24.93
C GLU A 235 1.75 -3.61 -24.94
N LYS A 236 1.48 -4.20 -23.76
CA LYS A 236 0.53 -5.30 -23.62
C LYS A 236 -0.93 -4.88 -23.68
N THR A 237 -1.27 -3.70 -23.17
CA THR A 237 -2.66 -3.20 -23.17
C THR A 237 -3.01 -2.41 -24.43
N GLY A 238 -2.03 -1.98 -25.20
CA GLY A 238 -2.23 -1.09 -26.34
C GLY A 238 -2.68 0.33 -25.94
N GLU A 239 -2.73 0.62 -24.64
CA GLU A 239 -3.08 1.93 -24.14
C GLU A 239 -1.96 2.93 -24.46
N SER A 240 -2.28 3.95 -25.26
CA SER A 240 -1.46 5.14 -25.26
C SER A 240 -1.59 5.78 -23.89
N THR A 241 -0.53 5.73 -23.08
CA THR A 241 -0.50 6.51 -21.84
C THR A 241 -1.02 7.91 -22.19
N PRO A 242 -2.07 8.44 -21.56
CA PRO A 242 -2.27 9.86 -21.62
C PRO A 242 -1.02 10.41 -20.99
N VAL A 243 -0.11 10.91 -21.84
CA VAL A 243 0.86 11.86 -21.37
C VAL A 243 -0.03 12.96 -20.83
N ASN A 244 -0.25 12.98 -19.52
CA ASN A 244 -0.48 14.21 -18.81
C ASN A 244 0.80 15.04 -19.06
N SER A 245 0.97 15.43 -20.33
CA SER A 245 1.60 16.69 -20.61
C SER A 245 0.76 17.64 -19.76
N VAL A 246 1.28 17.97 -18.58
CA VAL A 246 0.95 19.26 -17.99
C VAL A 246 1.16 20.19 -19.18
N ARG A 247 0.08 20.45 -19.88
CA ARG A 247 0.03 21.50 -20.84
C ARG A 247 0.20 22.71 -19.94
N ILE A 248 1.47 23.11 -19.78
CA ILE A 248 1.78 24.44 -19.34
C ILE A 248 1.19 25.27 -20.46
N VAL A 249 -0.11 25.52 -20.37
CA VAL A 249 -0.74 26.56 -21.16
C VAL A 249 0.00 27.79 -20.67
N PRO A 250 0.84 28.40 -21.51
CA PRO A 250 1.38 29.67 -21.12
C PRO A 250 0.13 30.52 -20.90
N ILE A 251 -0.13 30.90 -19.65
CA ILE A 251 -1.15 31.89 -19.34
C ILE A 251 -0.54 33.17 -19.88
N THR A 252 -0.70 33.39 -21.18
CA THR A 252 -0.17 34.55 -21.87
C THR A 252 -1.09 35.75 -21.68
N GLU A 253 -2.34 35.53 -21.23
CA GLU A 253 -3.32 36.60 -20.99
C GLU A 253 -4.19 36.23 -19.77
N GLY A 254 -3.82 36.69 -18.63
CA GLY A 254 -4.61 36.63 -17.42
C GLY A 254 -4.70 38.01 -16.75
N PRO A 255 -5.70 38.26 -15.92
CA PRO A 255 -5.79 39.53 -15.20
C PRO A 255 -4.52 39.76 -14.38
N ALA A 256 -4.01 40.98 -14.41
CA ALA A 256 -2.86 41.38 -13.62
C ALA A 256 -3.28 41.71 -12.19
N TYR A 257 -2.45 41.34 -11.22
CA TYR A 257 -2.69 41.59 -9.80
C TYR A 257 -1.49 42.24 -9.15
N THR A 258 -1.74 43.09 -8.16
CA THR A 258 -0.70 43.62 -7.28
C THR A 258 -0.15 42.49 -6.38
N LEU A 259 0.96 42.72 -5.66
CA LEU A 259 1.47 41.74 -4.66
C LEU A 259 0.48 41.48 -3.50
N GLN A 260 -0.48 42.36 -3.30
CA GLN A 260 -1.54 42.22 -2.30
C GLN A 260 -2.78 41.49 -2.83
N GLY A 261 -2.72 40.99 -4.07
CA GLY A 261 -3.81 40.22 -4.69
C GLY A 261 -4.98 41.10 -5.22
N THR A 262 -4.85 42.42 -5.27
CA THR A 262 -5.85 43.32 -5.86
C THR A 262 -5.68 43.40 -7.38
N PRO A 263 -6.76 43.43 -8.19
CA PRO A 263 -6.65 43.58 -9.61
C PRO A 263 -5.85 44.83 -10.01
N ALA A 264 -4.87 44.66 -10.88
CA ALA A 264 -4.05 45.78 -11.38
C ALA A 264 -4.63 46.35 -12.65
N THR A 265 -4.77 47.68 -12.70
CA THR A 265 -5.21 48.42 -13.89
C THR A 265 -4.02 48.84 -14.74
N ALA A 266 -4.27 49.43 -15.91
CA ALA A 266 -3.21 49.93 -16.78
C ALA A 266 -2.38 51.06 -16.12
N SER A 267 -2.95 51.75 -15.14
CA SER A 267 -2.27 52.83 -14.37
C SER A 267 -1.53 52.33 -13.12
N THR A 268 -1.64 51.04 -12.77
CA THR A 268 -0.95 50.46 -11.60
C THR A 268 0.57 50.48 -11.84
N ARG A 269 1.32 51.11 -10.94
CA ARG A 269 2.79 51.14 -10.98
C ARG A 269 3.39 50.22 -9.94
N GLY A 270 4.65 49.84 -10.13
CA GLY A 270 5.34 48.92 -9.23
C GLY A 270 5.31 47.46 -9.71
N ILE A 271 5.42 46.51 -8.75
CA ILE A 271 5.45 45.09 -9.07
C ILE A 271 4.03 44.58 -9.20
N VAL A 272 3.72 43.96 -10.36
CA VAL A 272 2.48 43.26 -10.63
C VAL A 272 2.75 41.84 -11.08
N ILE A 273 1.80 40.94 -10.86
CA ILE A 273 1.80 39.55 -11.36
C ILE A 273 0.85 39.53 -12.58
N GLU A 274 1.40 39.27 -13.73
CA GLU A 274 0.66 39.09 -15.00
C GLU A 274 0.75 37.60 -15.40
N GLY A 275 -0.35 36.89 -15.31
CA GLY A 275 -0.30 35.43 -15.44
C GLY A 275 0.67 34.82 -14.41
N ASN A 276 1.73 34.16 -14.85
CA ASN A 276 2.79 33.58 -14.01
C ASN A 276 4.06 34.43 -13.92
N ARG A 277 4.03 35.69 -14.38
CA ARG A 277 5.23 36.50 -14.45
C ARG A 277 5.16 37.70 -13.51
N LYS A 278 6.27 37.97 -12.84
CA LYS A 278 6.49 39.20 -12.09
C LYS A 278 6.95 40.27 -13.07
N VAL A 279 6.17 41.34 -13.18
CA VAL A 279 6.44 42.47 -14.09
C VAL A 279 6.58 43.74 -13.25
N VAL A 280 7.55 44.57 -13.61
CA VAL A 280 7.71 45.89 -12.99
C VAL A 280 7.13 46.94 -13.94
N ARG A 281 6.00 47.53 -13.57
CA ARG A 281 5.38 48.62 -14.33
C ARG A 281 5.93 49.97 -13.80
N LYS A 282 6.58 50.73 -14.69
CA LYS A 282 7.15 52.09 -14.36
C LYS A 282 6.10 53.17 -14.47
#